data_7e6c4bec913223f98ecc2b9d1a5d4bc5
#
_entry.id   7e6c4bec913223f98ecc2b9d1a5d4bc5
#
_cell.length_a   1.000
_cell.length_b   1.000
_cell.length_c   1.000
_cell.angle_alpha   90.00
_cell.angle_beta   90.00
_cell.angle_gamma   90.00
#
_symmetry.space_group_name_H-M   'P 1'
#
loop_
_entity.id
_entity.type
_entity.pdbx_description
1 polymer ?
#
loop_
_entity_poly.entity_id
_entity_poly.type
_entity_poly.pdbx_seq_one_letter_code
_entity_poly.pdbx_strand_id
1 'polypeptide(L)'
;MSEALATRDVNVPDKPGLIDEVERRLVLAGGKYQKRGEALEGFPLRHTFAPGLYVRELTIPAGGILTSKIHRTHHIWVMSKGLMSVYVEGEGWRLLHAPLQGETLPGTRRLAVAHTEVVFTTFHPTEETDVLRLEEALMADYRNPLLEGLVELDAPVRPALVADTYRASLWLNQGEW
;
A
#
# COMPACT_ATOMS: atom_id res chain seq x y z
N MET A 1 -5.23 2.67 32.28
CA MET A 1 -4.34 3.54 31.49
C MET A 1 -3.69 2.66 30.43
N SER A 2 -4.15 2.77 29.20
CA SER A 2 -3.59 2.01 28.08
C SER A 2 -2.40 2.79 27.56
N GLU A 3 -1.20 2.30 27.77
CA GLU A 3 -0.02 2.79 27.06
C GLU A 3 -0.25 2.51 25.57
N ALA A 4 -0.40 3.58 24.81
CA ALA A 4 -0.31 3.51 23.36
C ALA A 4 1.06 2.89 23.04
N LEU A 5 1.05 1.68 22.46
CA LEU A 5 2.26 1.01 22.00
C LEU A 5 2.96 1.94 21.02
N ALA A 6 4.03 2.54 21.49
CA ALA A 6 4.85 3.47 20.74
C ALA A 6 5.30 2.81 19.43
N THR A 7 4.97 3.44 18.31
CA THR A 7 5.65 3.18 17.05
C THR A 7 7.15 3.36 17.33
N ARG A 8 7.93 2.29 17.25
CA ARG A 8 9.38 2.43 17.23
C ARG A 8 9.74 3.07 15.91
N ASP A 9 10.05 4.36 15.95
CA ASP A 9 10.70 5.03 14.83
C ASP A 9 12.05 4.35 14.64
N VAL A 10 12.12 3.50 13.65
CA VAL A 10 13.40 3.04 13.13
C VAL A 10 13.90 4.21 12.30
N ASN A 11 14.87 4.94 12.83
CA ASN A 11 15.44 6.13 12.16
C ASN A 11 16.28 5.68 10.96
N VAL A 12 15.61 5.19 9.92
CA VAL A 12 16.23 4.90 8.62
C VAL A 12 16.05 6.13 7.76
N PRO A 13 17.12 6.68 7.20
CA PRO A 13 17.04 7.89 6.37
C PRO A 13 16.02 7.74 5.26
N ASP A 14 15.27 8.81 5.01
CA ASP A 14 14.44 8.91 3.82
C ASP A 14 15.29 8.75 2.57
N LYS A 15 14.85 7.89 1.65
CA LYS A 15 15.49 7.68 0.34
C LYS A 15 14.53 8.13 -0.75
N PRO A 16 14.65 9.34 -1.28
CA PRO A 16 13.84 9.78 -2.42
C PRO A 16 13.93 8.77 -3.57
N GLY A 17 12.79 8.39 -4.15
CA GLY A 17 12.71 7.41 -5.24
C GLY A 17 12.82 5.94 -4.80
N LEU A 18 12.89 5.63 -3.50
CA LEU A 18 12.93 4.25 -3.01
C LEU A 18 11.71 3.45 -3.50
N ILE A 19 10.52 4.02 -3.42
CA ILE A 19 9.29 3.33 -3.85
C ILE A 19 9.34 3.03 -5.35
N ASP A 20 9.81 3.97 -6.17
CA ASP A 20 9.95 3.77 -7.63
C ASP A 20 10.92 2.63 -7.95
N GLU A 21 12.07 2.60 -7.27
CA GLU A 21 13.05 1.53 -7.47
C GLU A 21 12.53 0.18 -6.99
N VAL A 22 11.81 0.12 -5.87
CA VAL A 22 11.17 -1.11 -5.40
C VAL A 22 10.12 -1.59 -6.40
N GLU A 23 9.28 -0.71 -6.92
CA GLU A 23 8.31 -1.05 -7.96
C GLU A 23 8.99 -1.63 -9.21
N ARG A 24 10.07 -1.00 -9.68
CA ARG A 24 10.86 -1.51 -10.81
C ARG A 24 11.39 -2.92 -10.55
N ARG A 25 11.95 -3.17 -9.38
CA ARG A 25 12.46 -4.49 -8.99
C ARG A 25 11.34 -5.51 -8.87
N LEU A 26 10.19 -5.14 -8.29
CA LEU A 26 9.04 -6.02 -8.19
C LEU A 26 8.53 -6.45 -9.58
N VAL A 27 8.46 -5.52 -10.53
CA VAL A 27 8.09 -5.83 -11.92
C VAL A 27 9.07 -6.81 -12.55
N LEU A 28 10.37 -6.55 -12.44
CA LEU A 28 11.40 -7.45 -12.98
C LEU A 28 11.36 -8.85 -12.34
N ALA A 29 10.89 -8.96 -11.10
CA ALA A 29 10.68 -10.23 -10.41
C ALA A 29 9.34 -10.91 -10.74
N GLY A 30 8.54 -10.37 -11.67
CA GLY A 30 7.23 -10.90 -12.05
C GLY A 30 6.09 -10.48 -11.14
N GLY A 31 6.26 -9.40 -10.39
CA GLY A 31 5.21 -8.77 -9.61
C GLY A 31 4.02 -8.33 -10.48
N LYS A 32 2.84 -8.34 -9.89
CA LYS A 32 1.58 -8.02 -10.58
C LYS A 32 1.05 -6.66 -10.15
N TYR A 33 0.48 -5.92 -11.09
CA TYR A 33 -0.27 -4.70 -10.82
C TYR A 33 -1.72 -5.01 -10.49
N GLN A 34 -2.25 -4.31 -9.50
CA GLN A 34 -3.68 -4.32 -9.25
C GLN A 34 -4.39 -3.50 -10.32
N LYS A 35 -5.23 -4.13 -11.12
CA LYS A 35 -6.14 -3.42 -12.01
C LYS A 35 -7.21 -2.66 -11.23
N ARG A 36 -7.82 -1.66 -11.87
CA ARG A 36 -8.93 -0.91 -11.27
C ARG A 36 -10.07 -1.83 -10.87
N GLY A 37 -10.55 -1.71 -9.63
CA GLY A 37 -11.71 -2.46 -9.13
C GLY A 37 -11.46 -3.94 -8.86
N GLU A 38 -10.26 -4.47 -9.15
CA GLU A 38 -9.95 -5.88 -8.97
C GLU A 38 -9.10 -6.12 -7.72
N ALA A 39 -9.33 -7.25 -7.06
CA ALA A 39 -8.40 -7.76 -6.07
C ALA A 39 -7.20 -8.40 -6.78
N LEU A 40 -6.03 -8.35 -6.15
CA LEU A 40 -4.90 -9.16 -6.57
C LEU A 40 -5.00 -10.57 -5.99
N GLU A 41 -4.59 -11.55 -6.78
CA GLU A 41 -4.50 -12.93 -6.32
C GLU A 41 -3.66 -13.02 -5.05
N GLY A 42 -4.19 -13.67 -4.00
CA GLY A 42 -3.55 -13.76 -2.69
C GLY A 42 -3.70 -12.52 -1.78
N PHE A 43 -4.35 -11.44 -2.25
CA PHE A 43 -4.63 -10.23 -1.49
C PHE A 43 -6.13 -9.94 -1.48
N PRO A 44 -6.91 -10.64 -0.66
CA PRO A 44 -8.35 -10.43 -0.57
C PRO A 44 -8.71 -8.96 -0.33
N LEU A 45 -9.64 -8.46 -1.12
CA LEU A 45 -10.12 -7.09 -1.07
C LEU A 45 -11.63 -7.09 -0.92
N ARG A 46 -12.13 -6.41 0.12
CA ARG A 46 -13.55 -6.27 0.38
C ARG A 46 -13.97 -4.81 0.30
N HIS A 47 -15.08 -4.56 -0.39
CA HIS A 47 -15.74 -3.27 -0.49
C HIS A 47 -17.03 -3.31 0.31
N THR A 48 -17.26 -2.32 1.15
CA THR A 48 -18.48 -2.17 1.94
C THR A 48 -18.96 -0.73 1.85
N PHE A 49 -20.27 -0.55 1.72
CA PHE A 49 -20.89 0.76 1.55
C PHE A 49 -21.94 0.99 2.65
N ALA A 50 -21.96 2.20 3.17
CA ALA A 50 -23.01 2.75 4.01
C ALA A 50 -23.35 4.17 3.51
N PRO A 51 -24.48 4.76 3.88
CA PRO A 51 -24.78 6.15 3.52
C PRO A 51 -23.62 7.10 3.89
N GLY A 52 -23.07 7.81 2.93
CA GLY A 52 -21.95 8.73 3.12
C GLY A 52 -20.58 8.07 3.35
N LEU A 53 -20.45 6.75 3.24
CA LEU A 53 -19.21 6.06 3.61
C LEU A 53 -18.90 4.86 2.72
N TYR A 54 -17.71 4.86 2.16
CA TYR A 54 -17.09 3.70 1.54
C TYR A 54 -15.97 3.15 2.42
N VAL A 55 -15.99 1.86 2.67
CA VAL A 55 -14.98 1.12 3.45
C VAL A 55 -14.30 0.10 2.56
N ARG A 56 -12.97 0.16 2.53
CA ARG A 56 -12.13 -0.76 1.76
C ARG A 56 -11.22 -1.52 2.70
N GLU A 57 -11.40 -2.83 2.78
CA GLU A 57 -10.58 -3.72 3.60
C GLU A 57 -9.70 -4.60 2.72
N LEU A 58 -8.41 -4.56 2.98
CA LEU A 58 -7.38 -5.34 2.30
C LEU A 58 -6.76 -6.32 3.30
N THR A 59 -6.72 -7.60 2.93
CA THR A 59 -5.91 -8.59 3.64
C THR A 59 -4.58 -8.76 2.91
N ILE A 60 -3.48 -8.60 3.64
CA ILE A 60 -2.11 -8.73 3.13
C ILE A 60 -1.52 -9.99 3.75
N PRO A 61 -1.13 -11.01 2.97
CA PRO A 61 -0.54 -12.22 3.51
C PRO A 61 0.82 -11.94 4.15
N ALA A 62 1.24 -12.81 5.07
CA ALA A 62 2.58 -12.75 5.65
C ALA A 62 3.64 -12.78 4.55
N GLY A 63 4.62 -11.89 4.63
CA GLY A 63 5.66 -11.67 3.62
C GLY A 63 5.20 -10.84 2.42
N GLY A 64 3.94 -10.43 2.34
CA GLY A 64 3.42 -9.59 1.27
C GLY A 64 4.12 -8.24 1.22
N ILE A 65 4.54 -7.83 0.02
CA ILE A 65 5.11 -6.51 -0.24
C ILE A 65 4.17 -5.79 -1.19
N LEU A 66 3.83 -4.56 -0.85
CA LEU A 66 2.96 -3.74 -1.70
C LEU A 66 3.33 -2.26 -1.64
N THR A 67 3.10 -1.56 -2.74
CA THR A 67 3.12 -0.10 -2.78
C THR A 67 1.69 0.43 -2.78
N SER A 68 1.46 1.55 -2.11
CA SER A 68 0.12 2.15 -2.06
C SER A 68 -0.20 2.93 -3.32
N LYS A 69 -1.47 2.95 -3.70
CA LYS A 69 -2.00 4.00 -4.58
C LYS A 69 -1.87 5.35 -3.87
N ILE A 70 -1.64 6.41 -4.63
CA ILE A 70 -1.64 7.79 -4.10
C ILE A 70 -3.08 8.27 -4.01
N HIS A 71 -3.53 8.63 -2.81
CA HIS A 71 -4.88 9.15 -2.61
C HIS A 71 -4.90 10.68 -2.80
N ARG A 72 -5.98 11.17 -3.42
CA ARG A 72 -6.26 12.61 -3.56
C ARG A 72 -6.93 13.19 -2.33
N THR A 73 -7.49 12.34 -1.47
CA THR A 73 -8.30 12.74 -0.33
C THR A 73 -7.67 12.29 0.99
N HIS A 74 -7.87 13.11 2.01
CA HIS A 74 -7.61 12.74 3.39
C HIS A 74 -8.58 11.64 3.81
N HIS A 75 -8.07 10.59 4.44
CA HIS A 75 -8.89 9.48 4.94
C HIS A 75 -8.28 8.83 6.18
N ILE A 76 -9.12 8.15 6.94
CA ILE A 76 -8.72 7.38 8.12
C ILE A 76 -8.48 5.93 7.72
N TRP A 77 -7.57 5.27 8.42
CA TRP A 77 -7.36 3.83 8.31
C TRP A 77 -7.29 3.15 9.67
N VAL A 78 -7.61 1.87 9.70
CA VAL A 78 -7.48 0.97 10.85
C VAL A 78 -6.73 -0.28 10.42
N MET A 79 -5.70 -0.62 11.15
CA MET A 79 -5.05 -1.94 11.08
C MET A 79 -5.55 -2.77 12.25
N SER A 80 -6.43 -3.74 11.96
CA SER A 80 -7.10 -4.55 12.98
C SER A 80 -6.31 -5.81 13.34
N LYS A 81 -5.40 -6.26 12.46
CA LYS A 81 -4.59 -7.48 12.63
C LYS A 81 -3.21 -7.30 12.04
N GLY A 82 -2.21 -7.89 12.68
CA GLY A 82 -0.89 -8.17 12.12
C GLY A 82 0.21 -7.19 12.54
N LEU A 83 1.36 -7.39 11.91
CA LEU A 83 2.60 -6.64 12.06
C LEU A 83 3.15 -6.35 10.67
N MET A 84 3.45 -5.08 10.36
CA MET A 84 4.09 -4.69 9.10
C MET A 84 5.06 -3.54 9.28
N SER A 85 6.11 -3.51 8.45
CA SER A 85 6.93 -2.33 8.24
C SER A 85 6.34 -1.50 7.11
N VAL A 86 6.27 -0.19 7.31
CA VAL A 86 5.79 0.76 6.31
C VAL A 86 6.82 1.86 6.13
N TYR A 87 7.24 2.05 4.89
CA TYR A 87 7.99 3.23 4.48
C TYR A 87 7.01 4.27 3.96
N VAL A 88 7.10 5.48 4.48
CA VAL A 88 6.34 6.64 4.00
C VAL A 88 7.33 7.57 3.32
N GLU A 89 7.09 7.89 2.06
CA GLU A 89 7.95 8.81 1.29
C GLU A 89 8.01 10.17 1.98
N GLY A 90 9.22 10.67 2.23
CA GLY A 90 9.48 11.90 3.00
C GLY A 90 9.51 11.73 4.52
N GLU A 91 9.13 10.55 5.06
CA GLU A 91 9.07 10.32 6.52
C GLU A 91 9.92 9.13 6.98
N GLY A 92 10.26 8.18 6.07
CA GLY A 92 11.05 7.00 6.38
C GLY A 92 10.23 5.79 6.84
N TRP A 93 10.91 4.83 7.50
CA TRP A 93 10.33 3.56 7.93
C TRP A 93 9.66 3.64 9.30
N ARG A 94 8.54 2.92 9.43
CA ARG A 94 7.81 2.73 10.70
C ARG A 94 7.40 1.27 10.83
N LEU A 95 7.44 0.74 12.05
CA LEU A 95 6.87 -0.58 12.38
C LEU A 95 5.47 -0.37 12.96
N LEU A 96 4.46 -0.93 12.30
CA LEU A 96 3.06 -0.87 12.72
C LEU A 96 2.64 -2.21 13.30
N HIS A 97 2.05 -2.19 14.50
CA HIS A 97 1.53 -3.37 15.18
C HIS A 97 0.05 -3.15 15.51
N ALA A 98 -0.81 -4.07 15.05
CA ALA A 98 -2.24 -4.02 15.32
C ALA A 98 -2.57 -4.35 16.80
N PRO A 99 -3.67 -3.77 17.36
CA PRO A 99 -4.59 -2.85 16.70
C PRO A 99 -4.04 -1.41 16.66
N LEU A 100 -4.16 -0.76 15.53
CA LEU A 100 -3.68 0.60 15.35
C LEU A 100 -4.59 1.35 14.36
N GLN A 101 -4.74 2.65 14.54
CA GLN A 101 -5.42 3.53 13.59
C GLN A 101 -4.58 4.75 13.29
N GLY A 102 -4.85 5.38 12.15
CA GLY A 102 -4.19 6.59 11.75
C GLY A 102 -4.89 7.25 10.57
N GLU A 103 -4.20 8.21 9.99
CA GLU A 103 -4.71 8.98 8.85
C GLU A 103 -3.74 8.93 7.67
N THR A 104 -4.27 9.22 6.50
CA THR A 104 -3.50 9.38 5.27
C THR A 104 -3.82 10.74 4.69
N LEU A 105 -2.81 11.58 4.57
CA LEU A 105 -2.94 12.87 3.89
C LEU A 105 -2.89 12.69 2.36
N PRO A 106 -3.51 13.60 1.59
CA PRO A 106 -3.41 13.58 0.14
C PRO A 106 -1.96 13.56 -0.34
N GLY A 107 -1.68 12.81 -1.40
CA GLY A 107 -0.35 12.71 -1.98
C GLY A 107 0.59 11.70 -1.30
N THR A 108 0.20 11.12 -0.17
CA THR A 108 1.05 10.15 0.55
C THR A 108 1.28 8.88 -0.27
N ARG A 109 2.56 8.49 -0.42
CA ARG A 109 2.99 7.19 -0.98
C ARG A 109 3.59 6.32 0.11
N ARG A 110 3.31 5.02 0.03
CA ARG A 110 3.82 4.04 0.99
C ARG A 110 4.31 2.78 0.29
N LEU A 111 5.34 2.20 0.88
CA LEU A 111 5.75 0.81 0.65
C LEU A 111 5.49 0.05 1.94
N ALA A 112 4.83 -1.09 1.87
CA ALA A 112 4.54 -1.92 3.02
C ALA A 112 5.11 -3.33 2.85
N VAL A 113 5.63 -3.88 3.96
CA VAL A 113 6.11 -5.25 4.07
C VAL A 113 5.40 -5.90 5.26
N ALA A 114 4.54 -6.88 5.00
CA ALA A 114 3.81 -7.58 6.04
C ALA A 114 4.67 -8.68 6.67
N HIS A 115 4.94 -8.60 7.96
CA HIS A 115 5.67 -9.64 8.71
C HIS A 115 4.77 -10.79 9.13
N THR A 116 3.50 -10.51 9.36
CA THR A 116 2.42 -11.48 9.57
C THR A 116 1.27 -11.15 8.64
N GLU A 117 0.21 -11.95 8.61
CA GLU A 117 -1.01 -11.56 7.92
C GLU A 117 -1.56 -10.27 8.52
N VAL A 118 -1.83 -9.28 7.68
CA VAL A 118 -2.33 -7.95 8.05
C VAL A 118 -3.74 -7.75 7.51
N VAL A 119 -4.63 -7.19 8.33
CA VAL A 119 -5.93 -6.67 7.88
C VAL A 119 -5.90 -5.15 8.01
N PHE A 120 -6.01 -4.47 6.88
CA PHE A 120 -5.91 -3.02 6.75
C PHE A 120 -7.16 -2.45 6.10
N THR A 121 -7.85 -1.57 6.82
CA THR A 121 -9.14 -1.00 6.41
C THR A 121 -9.02 0.51 6.25
N THR A 122 -9.49 1.05 5.13
CA THR A 122 -9.58 2.49 4.88
C THR A 122 -11.02 2.95 4.80
N PHE A 123 -11.29 4.18 5.25
CA PHE A 123 -12.61 4.78 5.36
C PHE A 123 -12.65 6.07 4.55
N HIS A 124 -13.52 6.13 3.54
CA HIS A 124 -13.62 7.23 2.60
C HIS A 124 -15.04 7.83 2.62
N PRO A 125 -15.20 9.08 3.05
CA PRO A 125 -16.48 9.79 2.96
C PRO A 125 -16.89 9.95 1.48
N THR A 126 -18.02 9.37 1.08
CA THR A 126 -18.54 9.46 -0.28
C THR A 126 -19.95 8.87 -0.37
N GLU A 127 -20.74 9.36 -1.31
CA GLU A 127 -22.04 8.78 -1.70
C GLU A 127 -21.91 7.87 -2.94
N GLU A 128 -20.75 7.85 -3.60
CA GLU A 128 -20.51 6.98 -4.76
C GLU A 128 -20.38 5.53 -4.31
N THR A 129 -21.01 4.62 -5.04
CA THR A 129 -21.00 3.17 -4.79
C THR A 129 -20.41 2.34 -5.92
N ASP A 130 -20.12 2.95 -7.07
CA ASP A 130 -19.39 2.32 -8.15
C ASP A 130 -17.89 2.34 -7.87
N VAL A 131 -17.29 1.17 -7.69
CA VAL A 131 -15.87 1.03 -7.32
C VAL A 131 -14.93 1.64 -8.37
N LEU A 132 -15.27 1.55 -9.66
CA LEU A 132 -14.43 2.11 -10.72
C LEU A 132 -14.43 3.64 -10.67
N ARG A 133 -15.60 4.25 -10.46
CA ARG A 133 -15.73 5.70 -10.28
C ARG A 133 -15.07 6.17 -8.98
N LEU A 134 -15.19 5.40 -7.91
CA LEU A 134 -14.51 5.68 -6.65
C LEU A 134 -12.99 5.70 -6.82
N GLU A 135 -12.42 4.70 -7.46
CA GLU A 135 -10.98 4.67 -7.69
C GLU A 135 -10.52 5.83 -8.59
N GLU A 136 -11.34 6.25 -9.55
CA GLU A 136 -11.04 7.41 -10.36
C GLU A 136 -11.06 8.73 -9.57
N ALA A 137 -12.05 8.88 -8.69
CA ALA A 137 -12.19 10.07 -7.86
C ALA A 137 -11.14 10.15 -6.75
N LEU A 138 -10.86 9.03 -6.10
CA LEU A 138 -10.02 8.98 -4.90
C LEU A 138 -8.53 8.86 -5.20
N MET A 139 -8.12 8.30 -6.36
CA MET A 139 -6.73 8.02 -6.67
C MET A 139 -6.13 9.04 -7.61
N ALA A 140 -4.89 9.43 -7.35
CA ALA A 140 -4.10 10.24 -8.27
C ALA A 140 -3.51 9.40 -9.39
N ASP A 141 -3.36 9.99 -10.57
CA ASP A 141 -2.58 9.39 -11.64
C ASP A 141 -1.10 9.62 -11.35
N TYR A 142 -0.38 8.52 -11.22
CA TYR A 142 1.07 8.54 -11.08
C TYR A 142 1.65 7.46 -12.00
N ARG A 143 2.72 7.81 -12.68
CA ARG A 143 3.52 6.86 -13.47
C ARG A 143 4.93 6.86 -12.90
N ASN A 144 5.39 5.69 -12.50
CA ASN A 144 6.77 5.52 -12.12
C ASN A 144 7.65 5.60 -13.38
N PRO A 145 8.54 6.60 -13.50
CA PRO A 145 9.37 6.78 -14.69
C PRO A 145 10.34 5.60 -14.92
N LEU A 146 10.69 4.86 -13.89
CA LEU A 146 11.58 3.70 -13.98
C LEU A 146 10.92 2.46 -14.61
N LEU A 147 9.61 2.50 -14.85
CA LEU A 147 8.87 1.43 -15.52
C LEU A 147 8.67 1.66 -17.02
N GLU A 148 9.08 2.81 -17.52
CA GLU A 148 8.96 3.13 -18.95
C GLU A 148 9.76 2.12 -19.78
N GLY A 149 9.07 1.47 -20.73
CA GLY A 149 9.62 0.40 -21.57
C GLY A 149 9.75 -0.98 -20.92
N LEU A 150 9.47 -1.13 -19.62
CA LEU A 150 9.47 -2.44 -18.94
C LEU A 150 8.09 -3.10 -18.96
N VAL A 151 7.03 -2.32 -19.07
CA VAL A 151 5.64 -2.79 -19.06
C VAL A 151 4.89 -2.06 -20.16
N GLU A 152 4.18 -2.78 -21.03
CA GLU A 152 3.13 -2.18 -21.87
C GLU A 152 1.99 -1.77 -20.95
N LEU A 153 1.92 -0.49 -20.67
CA LEU A 153 0.90 0.08 -19.80
C LEU A 153 -0.31 0.47 -20.66
N ASP A 154 -1.24 -0.45 -20.83
CA ASP A 154 -2.58 -0.12 -21.31
C ASP A 154 -3.28 0.77 -20.27
N ALA A 155 -3.36 2.07 -20.54
CA ALA A 155 -3.94 3.09 -19.69
C ALA A 155 -3.07 3.52 -18.48
N PRO A 156 -3.38 4.63 -17.77
CA PRO A 156 -2.63 5.09 -16.63
C PRO A 156 -2.66 4.04 -15.52
N VAL A 157 -1.60 3.24 -15.43
CA VAL A 157 -1.46 2.21 -14.41
C VAL A 157 -1.23 2.92 -13.10
N ARG A 158 -2.17 2.73 -12.21
CA ARG A 158 -2.05 3.19 -10.82
C ARG A 158 -1.38 2.06 -10.04
N PRO A 159 -0.12 2.19 -9.69
CA PRO A 159 0.59 1.08 -9.09
C PRO A 159 0.07 0.80 -7.68
N ALA A 160 -0.50 -0.38 -7.48
CA ALA A 160 -0.33 -1.13 -6.26
C ALA A 160 0.36 -2.39 -6.71
N LEU A 161 1.65 -2.48 -6.48
CA LEU A 161 2.45 -3.60 -6.90
C LEU A 161 2.56 -4.61 -5.78
N VAL A 162 2.41 -5.87 -6.12
CA VAL A 162 2.51 -6.97 -5.17
C VAL A 162 3.46 -8.02 -5.74
N ALA A 163 4.40 -8.45 -4.93
CA ALA A 163 5.31 -9.53 -5.28
C ALA A 163 4.99 -10.80 -4.50
N ASP A 164 5.23 -11.92 -5.14
CA ASP A 164 5.22 -13.21 -4.49
C ASP A 164 6.28 -13.27 -3.38
N THR A 165 5.87 -13.69 -2.20
CA THR A 165 6.52 -13.53 -0.91
C THR A 165 7.90 -14.13 -0.80
N TYR A 166 8.18 -15.20 -1.54
CA TYR A 166 9.43 -15.95 -1.38
C TYR A 166 10.66 -15.27 -2.01
N ARG A 167 10.49 -14.61 -3.14
CA ARG A 167 11.59 -13.92 -3.83
C ARG A 167 11.90 -12.56 -3.24
N ALA A 168 10.90 -11.85 -2.75
CA ALA A 168 11.08 -10.52 -2.19
C ALA A 168 11.76 -10.54 -0.81
N SER A 169 11.51 -11.57 0.03
CA SER A 169 12.18 -11.71 1.33
C SER A 169 13.70 -11.96 1.20
N LEU A 170 14.13 -12.63 0.13
CA LEU A 170 15.55 -12.84 -0.15
C LEU A 170 16.28 -11.53 -0.48
N TRP A 171 15.58 -10.55 -1.03
CA TRP A 171 16.15 -9.26 -1.40
C TRP A 171 16.22 -8.27 -0.22
N LEU A 172 15.23 -8.31 0.67
CA LEU A 172 15.22 -7.48 1.87
C LEU A 172 16.30 -7.89 2.88
N ASN A 173 16.71 -9.16 2.85
CA ASN A 173 17.74 -9.70 3.75
C ASN A 173 19.17 -9.50 3.25
N GLN A 174 19.40 -9.02 2.03
CA GLN A 174 20.76 -8.82 1.48
C GLN A 174 21.40 -7.48 1.84
N GLY A 175 20.76 -6.65 2.68
CA GLY A 175 21.44 -5.53 3.36
C GLY A 175 21.95 -4.38 2.50
N GLU A 176 21.61 -4.33 1.23
CA GLU A 176 22.02 -3.27 0.30
C GLU A 176 20.94 -2.19 0.08
N TRP A 177 20.41 -1.66 1.19
CA TRP A 177 19.41 -0.57 1.16
C TRP A 177 20.00 0.76 1.58
#